data_1222bf6054c086f7704bf7a3f7bc9695
#
_entry.id   1222bf6054c086f7704bf7a3f7bc9695
#
_cell.length_a   1.000
_cell.length_b   1.000
_cell.length_c   1.000
_cell.angle_alpha   90.00
_cell.angle_beta   90.00
_cell.angle_gamma   90.00
#
_symmetry.space_group_name_H-M   'P 1'
#
loop_
_entity.id
_entity.type
_entity.pdbx_description
1 polymer ?
#
loop_
_entity_poly.entity_id
_entity_poly.type
_entity_poly.pdbx_seq_one_letter_code
_entity_poly.pdbx_strand_id
1 'polypeptide(L)'
;MQSLGLLALRLALALVFVMHGAHAMFGIAAGPGVGPGGLTATAAAFSKAGIEPGFLMGVTAAVIQLAGGLLIGTGYLTRFGAAAVLGYVMIAAWKTHLMWGFFLNWGPDMTRGHGLEYSIALGGGLLCLVFTGAGEASIDGLRTSRAQSRAAGRARLRRS
;
A
#
# COMPACT_ATOMS: atom_id res chain seq x y z
N MET A 1 6.00 -22.34 6.37
CA MET A 1 4.59 -21.87 6.41
C MET A 1 4.49 -20.36 6.57
N GLN A 2 5.29 -19.70 7.44
CA GLN A 2 5.26 -18.23 7.63
C GLN A 2 5.57 -17.44 6.35
N SER A 3 6.53 -17.90 5.51
CA SER A 3 6.89 -17.22 4.27
C SER A 3 5.78 -17.21 3.22
N LEU A 4 4.94 -18.25 3.16
CA LEU A 4 3.78 -18.29 2.26
C LEU A 4 2.66 -17.37 2.73
N GLY A 5 2.42 -17.27 4.04
CA GLY A 5 1.45 -16.32 4.59
C GLY A 5 1.84 -14.86 4.30
N LEU A 6 3.12 -14.52 4.48
CA LEU A 6 3.63 -13.19 4.13
C LEU A 6 3.55 -12.91 2.63
N LEU A 7 3.83 -13.90 1.78
CA LEU A 7 3.66 -13.76 0.33
C LEU A 7 2.21 -13.47 -0.04
N ALA A 8 1.26 -14.24 0.49
CA ALA A 8 -0.17 -14.04 0.23
C ALA A 8 -0.63 -12.64 0.70
N LEU A 9 -0.24 -12.22 1.91
CA LEU A 9 -0.54 -10.89 2.43
C LEU A 9 0.02 -9.79 1.52
N ARG A 10 1.27 -9.92 1.09
CA ARG A 10 1.92 -8.96 0.18
C ARG A 10 1.20 -8.86 -1.15
N LEU A 11 0.85 -10.00 -1.76
CA LEU A 11 0.16 -10.00 -3.06
C LEU A 11 -1.24 -9.38 -2.95
N ALA A 12 -1.97 -9.66 -1.88
CA ALA A 12 -3.28 -9.06 -1.65
C ALA A 12 -3.18 -7.54 -1.48
N LEU A 13 -2.28 -7.05 -0.62
CA LEU A 13 -2.07 -5.61 -0.42
C LEU A 13 -1.52 -4.93 -1.68
N ALA A 14 -0.58 -5.58 -2.39
CA ALA A 14 -0.05 -5.05 -3.65
C ALA A 14 -1.14 -4.88 -4.70
N LEU A 15 -2.02 -5.87 -4.87
CA LEU A 15 -3.13 -5.79 -5.81
C LEU A 15 -4.02 -4.58 -5.50
N VAL A 16 -4.41 -4.41 -4.23
CA VAL A 16 -5.25 -3.28 -3.82
C VAL A 16 -4.56 -1.95 -4.14
N PHE A 17 -3.32 -1.75 -3.69
CA PHE A 17 -2.67 -0.43 -3.83
C PHE A 17 -2.18 -0.15 -5.25
N VAL A 18 -1.74 -1.15 -6.01
CA VAL A 18 -1.40 -0.97 -7.43
C VAL A 18 -2.65 -0.58 -8.22
N MET A 19 -3.78 -1.24 -8.02
CA MET A 19 -5.03 -0.90 -8.72
C MET A 19 -5.53 0.50 -8.33
N HIS A 20 -5.52 0.86 -7.06
CA HIS A 20 -5.92 2.20 -6.62
C HIS A 20 -4.96 3.28 -7.14
N GLY A 21 -3.65 3.04 -7.07
CA GLY A 21 -2.65 3.97 -7.59
C GLY A 21 -2.72 4.12 -9.12
N ALA A 22 -2.94 3.03 -9.85
CA ALA A 22 -3.13 3.05 -11.29
C ALA A 22 -4.43 3.77 -11.70
N HIS A 23 -5.52 3.56 -10.95
CA HIS A 23 -6.76 4.31 -11.13
C HIS A 23 -6.55 5.81 -10.86
N ALA A 24 -5.93 6.16 -9.74
CA ALA A 24 -5.69 7.56 -9.37
C ALA A 24 -4.77 8.28 -10.36
N MET A 25 -3.79 7.59 -10.93
CA MET A 25 -2.81 8.18 -11.85
C MET A 25 -3.27 8.21 -13.30
N PHE A 26 -3.84 7.10 -13.79
CA PHE A 26 -4.09 6.87 -15.21
C PHE A 26 -5.57 6.69 -15.57
N GLY A 27 -6.47 6.64 -14.59
CA GLY A 27 -7.88 6.34 -14.82
C GLY A 27 -8.16 4.88 -15.21
N ILE A 28 -7.23 3.95 -14.91
CA ILE A 28 -7.43 2.52 -15.19
C ILE A 28 -8.61 2.01 -14.36
N ALA A 29 -9.45 1.15 -14.96
CA ALA A 29 -10.67 0.62 -14.37
C ALA A 29 -11.69 1.69 -13.97
N ALA A 30 -11.71 2.83 -14.67
CA ALA A 30 -12.78 3.81 -14.54
C ALA A 30 -14.13 3.22 -14.94
N GLY A 31 -15.20 3.64 -14.27
CA GLY A 31 -16.53 3.15 -14.59
C GLY A 31 -17.59 3.51 -13.56
N PRO A 32 -18.82 3.01 -13.73
CA PRO A 32 -19.91 3.24 -12.79
C PRO A 32 -19.53 2.82 -11.37
N GLY A 33 -19.74 3.71 -10.41
CA GLY A 33 -19.43 3.48 -9.00
C GLY A 33 -17.96 3.70 -8.59
N VAL A 34 -17.01 3.75 -9.55
CA VAL A 34 -15.59 3.99 -9.28
C VAL A 34 -15.17 5.42 -9.63
N GLY A 35 -15.86 6.01 -10.60
CA GLY A 35 -15.54 7.36 -11.12
C GLY A 35 -14.54 7.35 -12.27
N PRO A 36 -14.18 8.54 -12.79
CA PRO A 36 -13.34 8.67 -13.97
C PRO A 36 -11.86 8.35 -13.73
N GLY A 37 -11.38 8.48 -12.49
CA GLY A 37 -9.96 8.32 -12.18
C GLY A 37 -9.06 9.34 -12.88
N GLY A 38 -7.75 9.10 -12.84
CA GLY A 38 -6.73 9.97 -13.39
C GLY A 38 -6.40 11.16 -12.49
N LEU A 39 -5.29 11.84 -12.79
CA LEU A 39 -4.74 12.88 -11.90
C LEU A 39 -5.69 14.06 -11.70
N THR A 40 -6.44 14.46 -12.72
CA THR A 40 -7.38 15.58 -12.60
C THR A 40 -8.52 15.28 -11.63
N ALA A 41 -9.13 14.10 -11.75
CA ALA A 41 -10.20 13.67 -10.85
C ALA A 41 -9.68 13.46 -9.41
N THR A 42 -8.49 12.86 -9.29
CA THR A 42 -7.82 12.66 -8.00
C THR A 42 -7.51 14.01 -7.33
N ALA A 43 -6.95 14.97 -8.06
CA ALA A 43 -6.70 16.31 -7.55
C ALA A 43 -7.98 16.99 -7.04
N ALA A 44 -9.06 16.93 -7.82
CA ALA A 44 -10.35 17.49 -7.43
C ALA A 44 -10.91 16.81 -6.15
N ALA A 45 -10.74 15.48 -6.01
CA ALA A 45 -11.15 14.76 -4.80
C ALA A 45 -10.37 15.21 -3.56
N PHE A 46 -9.06 15.45 -3.69
CA PHE A 46 -8.22 15.96 -2.60
C PHE A 46 -8.62 17.37 -2.18
N SER A 47 -8.79 18.29 -3.14
CA SER A 47 -9.29 19.64 -2.86
C SER A 47 -10.66 19.62 -2.17
N LYS A 48 -11.58 18.76 -2.63
CA LYS A 48 -12.89 18.56 -2.00
C LYS A 48 -12.79 18.06 -0.56
N ALA A 49 -11.79 17.23 -0.26
CA ALA A 49 -11.50 16.75 1.10
C ALA A 49 -10.77 17.78 1.97
N GLY A 50 -10.54 19.00 1.48
CA GLY A 50 -9.80 20.07 2.18
C GLY A 50 -8.30 19.77 2.31
N ILE A 51 -7.72 19.02 1.37
CA ILE A 51 -6.29 18.71 1.32
C ILE A 51 -5.68 19.48 0.16
N GLU A 52 -5.01 20.58 0.48
CA GLU A 52 -4.42 21.47 -0.52
C GLU A 52 -2.87 21.50 -0.47
N PRO A 53 -2.19 21.72 -1.60
CA PRO A 53 -2.69 21.84 -2.98
C PRO A 53 -3.15 20.47 -3.53
N GLY A 54 -4.43 20.38 -3.96
CA GLY A 54 -5.06 19.12 -4.35
C GLY A 54 -4.30 18.35 -5.44
N PHE A 55 -3.74 19.05 -6.44
CA PHE A 55 -2.96 18.38 -7.48
C PHE A 55 -1.69 17.73 -6.94
N LEU A 56 -0.90 18.44 -6.16
CA LEU A 56 0.35 17.92 -5.58
C LEU A 56 0.07 16.75 -4.64
N MET A 57 -0.94 16.89 -3.79
CA MET A 57 -1.33 15.83 -2.84
C MET A 57 -1.91 14.61 -3.57
N GLY A 58 -2.71 14.82 -4.61
CA GLY A 58 -3.25 13.76 -5.45
C GLY A 58 -2.17 12.97 -6.18
N VAL A 59 -1.21 13.65 -6.81
CA VAL A 59 -0.04 13.02 -7.44
C VAL A 59 0.76 12.23 -6.42
N THR A 60 1.06 12.83 -5.27
CA THR A 60 1.82 12.17 -4.20
C THR A 60 1.11 10.90 -3.72
N ALA A 61 -0.20 10.96 -3.50
CA ALA A 61 -1.00 9.81 -3.10
C ALA A 61 -1.01 8.71 -4.17
N ALA A 62 -1.18 9.06 -5.44
CA ALA A 62 -1.16 8.12 -6.55
C ALA A 62 0.21 7.41 -6.68
N VAL A 63 1.31 8.16 -6.55
CA VAL A 63 2.67 7.61 -6.56
C VAL A 63 2.91 6.70 -5.37
N ILE A 64 2.55 7.11 -4.15
CA ILE A 64 2.73 6.29 -2.94
C ILE A 64 1.97 4.96 -3.07
N GLN A 65 0.74 4.99 -3.55
CA GLN A 65 -0.06 3.78 -3.73
C GLN A 65 0.53 2.87 -4.81
N LEU A 66 0.84 3.41 -5.99
CA LEU A 66 1.33 2.62 -7.11
C LEU A 66 2.73 2.07 -6.83
N ALA A 67 3.69 2.93 -6.50
CA ALA A 67 5.06 2.52 -6.24
C ALA A 67 5.17 1.68 -4.94
N GLY A 68 4.48 2.09 -3.87
CA GLY A 68 4.43 1.34 -2.62
C GLY A 68 3.81 -0.04 -2.80
N GLY A 69 2.72 -0.15 -3.56
CA GLY A 69 2.12 -1.42 -3.93
C GLY A 69 3.08 -2.34 -4.70
N LEU A 70 3.81 -1.80 -5.69
CA LEU A 70 4.83 -2.55 -6.45
C LEU A 70 6.00 -3.00 -5.56
N LEU A 71 6.48 -2.15 -4.64
CA LEU A 71 7.53 -2.51 -3.68
C LEU A 71 7.07 -3.65 -2.76
N ILE A 72 5.85 -3.58 -2.24
CA ILE A 72 5.25 -4.62 -1.41
C ILE A 72 5.12 -5.92 -2.21
N GLY A 73 4.57 -5.89 -3.42
CA GLY A 73 4.35 -7.06 -4.26
C GLY A 73 5.63 -7.80 -4.62
N THR A 74 6.63 -7.06 -5.11
CA THR A 74 7.95 -7.63 -5.46
C THR A 74 8.76 -8.06 -4.24
N GLY A 75 8.45 -7.51 -3.07
CA GLY A 75 9.22 -7.73 -1.86
C GLY A 75 10.59 -7.05 -1.87
N TYR A 76 10.67 -5.91 -2.54
CA TYR A 76 11.84 -5.04 -2.56
C TYR A 76 11.59 -3.81 -1.71
N LEU A 77 12.47 -3.53 -0.75
CA LEU A 77 12.29 -2.44 0.22
C LEU A 77 10.90 -2.46 0.88
N THR A 78 10.38 -3.65 1.18
CA THR A 78 8.99 -3.87 1.60
C THR A 78 8.62 -3.05 2.82
N ARG A 79 9.50 -2.91 3.80
CA ARG A 79 9.22 -2.12 5.01
C ARG A 79 8.99 -0.64 4.69
N PHE A 80 9.77 -0.07 3.78
CA PHE A 80 9.61 1.32 3.35
C PHE A 80 8.35 1.52 2.54
N GLY A 81 8.07 0.63 1.58
CA GLY A 81 6.83 0.66 0.80
C GLY A 81 5.59 0.54 1.70
N ALA A 82 5.60 -0.42 2.64
CA ALA A 82 4.51 -0.62 3.58
C ALA A 82 4.32 0.58 4.53
N ALA A 83 5.41 1.18 5.04
CA ALA A 83 5.33 2.36 5.90
C ALA A 83 4.77 3.59 5.15
N ALA A 84 5.21 3.82 3.91
CA ALA A 84 4.71 4.94 3.11
C ALA A 84 3.20 4.78 2.80
N VAL A 85 2.78 3.57 2.40
CA VAL A 85 1.38 3.28 2.12
C VAL A 85 0.53 3.33 3.40
N LEU A 86 1.07 2.86 4.54
CA LEU A 86 0.40 2.96 5.84
C LEU A 86 0.14 4.42 6.22
N GLY A 87 1.14 5.29 6.07
CA GLY A 87 0.97 6.74 6.30
C GLY A 87 -0.13 7.34 5.43
N TYR A 88 -0.18 6.98 4.15
CA TYR A 88 -1.27 7.37 3.25
C TYR A 88 -2.64 6.88 3.75
N VAL A 89 -2.76 5.59 4.10
CA VAL A 89 -4.02 5.00 4.60
C VAL A 89 -4.49 5.69 5.88
N MET A 90 -3.59 6.03 6.79
CA MET A 90 -3.94 6.75 8.02
C MET A 90 -4.48 8.16 7.75
N ILE A 91 -3.84 8.90 6.83
CA ILE A 91 -4.31 10.24 6.43
C ILE A 91 -5.67 10.16 5.75
N ALA A 92 -5.85 9.21 4.82
CA ALA A 92 -7.11 8.98 4.14
C ALA A 92 -8.21 8.59 5.14
N ALA A 93 -7.94 7.67 6.05
CA ALA A 93 -8.87 7.26 7.10
C ALA A 93 -9.32 8.45 7.96
N TRP A 94 -8.37 9.27 8.40
CA TRP A 94 -8.67 10.45 9.19
C TRP A 94 -9.49 11.50 8.44
N LYS A 95 -9.12 11.80 7.19
CA LYS A 95 -9.74 12.89 6.42
C LYS A 95 -11.07 12.52 5.77
N THR A 96 -11.27 11.25 5.42
CA THR A 96 -12.43 10.85 4.59
C THR A 96 -13.33 9.80 5.23
N HIS A 97 -12.82 8.94 6.14
CA HIS A 97 -13.57 7.82 6.68
C HIS A 97 -14.01 8.02 8.13
N LEU A 98 -13.23 8.72 8.97
CA LEU A 98 -13.51 8.87 10.41
C LEU A 98 -14.90 9.46 10.68
N MET A 99 -15.33 10.43 9.88
CA MET A 99 -16.62 11.09 10.01
C MET A 99 -17.82 10.18 9.80
N TRP A 100 -17.63 9.02 9.15
CA TRP A 100 -18.68 8.05 8.83
C TRP A 100 -18.78 6.91 9.84
N GLY A 101 -17.95 6.94 10.92
CA GLY A 101 -17.92 5.92 11.95
C GLY A 101 -17.10 4.70 11.58
N PHE A 102 -17.43 3.55 12.15
CA PHE A 102 -16.64 2.33 12.00
C PHE A 102 -17.01 1.53 10.75
N PHE A 103 -18.29 1.24 10.54
CA PHE A 103 -18.75 0.27 9.55
C PHE A 103 -18.71 0.79 8.12
N LEU A 104 -18.41 -0.10 7.18
CA LEU A 104 -18.59 0.15 5.76
C LEU A 104 -20.08 0.45 5.46
N ASN A 105 -20.30 1.21 4.39
CA ASN A 105 -21.65 1.47 3.87
C ASN A 105 -22.15 0.25 3.09
N TRP A 106 -22.65 -0.77 3.81
CA TRP A 106 -23.15 -2.02 3.24
C TRP A 106 -24.50 -1.86 2.53
N GLY A 107 -25.35 -0.95 3.01
CA GLY A 107 -26.52 -0.51 2.27
C GLY A 107 -26.11 0.64 1.36
N PRO A 108 -26.29 0.57 0.04
CA PRO A 108 -25.81 1.60 -0.88
C PRO A 108 -26.55 2.94 -0.70
N ASP A 109 -26.32 3.56 0.45
CA ASP A 109 -26.79 4.91 0.75
C ASP A 109 -25.83 5.90 0.08
N MET A 110 -26.31 6.55 -0.99
CA MET A 110 -25.53 7.52 -1.77
C MET A 110 -25.19 8.79 -0.99
N THR A 111 -25.80 9.01 0.17
CA THR A 111 -25.54 10.18 1.02
C THR A 111 -24.46 9.92 2.06
N ARG A 112 -24.06 8.65 2.26
CA ARG A 112 -23.11 8.21 3.27
C ARG A 112 -21.85 7.61 2.64
N GLY A 113 -20.68 8.01 3.15
CA GLY A 113 -19.39 7.38 2.81
C GLY A 113 -19.13 6.09 3.62
N HIS A 114 -18.02 5.44 3.31
CA HIS A 114 -17.53 4.27 4.03
C HIS A 114 -16.81 4.67 5.32
N GLY A 115 -17.01 3.91 6.39
CA GLY A 115 -16.30 4.08 7.66
C GLY A 115 -14.90 3.48 7.68
N LEU A 116 -14.33 3.35 8.88
CA LEU A 116 -12.93 2.99 9.12
C LEU A 116 -12.59 1.51 8.94
N GLU A 117 -13.57 0.63 8.92
CA GLU A 117 -13.40 -0.83 8.96
C GLU A 117 -12.34 -1.33 7.95
N TYR A 118 -12.48 -0.92 6.69
CA TYR A 118 -11.54 -1.31 5.63
C TYR A 118 -10.13 -0.72 5.83
N SER A 119 -10.06 0.54 6.26
CA SER A 119 -8.78 1.20 6.54
C SER A 119 -8.01 0.54 7.68
N ILE A 120 -8.72 0.07 8.71
CA ILE A 120 -8.11 -0.68 9.83
C ILE A 120 -7.59 -2.03 9.36
N ALA A 121 -8.35 -2.77 8.55
CA ALA A 121 -7.92 -4.05 8.00
C ALA A 121 -6.66 -3.91 7.13
N LEU A 122 -6.63 -2.94 6.22
CA LEU A 122 -5.46 -2.64 5.40
C LEU A 122 -4.27 -2.17 6.25
N GLY A 123 -4.52 -1.27 7.21
CA GLY A 123 -3.50 -0.75 8.11
C GLY A 123 -2.86 -1.84 8.95
N GLY A 124 -3.64 -2.79 9.48
CA GLY A 124 -3.13 -3.96 10.20
C GLY A 124 -2.21 -4.84 9.35
N GLY A 125 -2.60 -5.11 8.10
CA GLY A 125 -1.76 -5.85 7.15
C GLY A 125 -0.46 -5.12 6.80
N LEU A 126 -0.53 -3.81 6.55
CA LEU A 126 0.65 -2.98 6.29
C LEU A 126 1.58 -2.91 7.50
N LEU A 127 1.03 -2.74 8.70
CA LEU A 127 1.79 -2.71 9.94
C LEU A 127 2.52 -4.05 10.17
N CYS A 128 1.86 -5.17 9.89
CA CYS A 128 2.50 -6.48 9.91
C CYS A 128 3.75 -6.49 9.00
N LEU A 129 3.65 -6.00 7.75
CA LEU A 129 4.78 -5.95 6.82
C LEU A 129 5.89 -4.97 7.25
N VAL A 130 5.57 -3.87 7.91
CA VAL A 130 6.57 -2.94 8.47
C VAL A 130 7.45 -3.67 9.49
N PHE A 131 6.86 -4.48 10.37
CA PHE A 131 7.62 -5.20 11.39
C PHE A 131 8.31 -6.46 10.88
N THR A 132 7.60 -7.30 10.12
CA THR A 132 8.13 -8.59 9.64
C THR A 132 9.03 -8.44 8.40
N GLY A 133 8.76 -7.46 7.56
CA GLY A 133 9.39 -7.33 6.23
C GLY A 133 8.77 -8.29 5.22
N ALA A 134 9.52 -8.54 4.14
CA ALA A 134 9.03 -9.29 2.98
C ALA A 134 8.95 -10.81 3.14
N GLY A 135 9.68 -11.38 4.09
CA GLY A 135 9.89 -12.83 4.20
C GLY A 135 10.87 -13.39 3.15
N GLU A 136 11.08 -14.71 3.18
CA GLU A 136 12.08 -15.38 2.33
C GLU A 136 11.73 -15.36 0.84
N ALA A 137 10.43 -15.52 0.51
CA ALA A 137 9.93 -15.51 -0.86
C ALA A 137 9.82 -14.07 -1.40
N SER A 138 10.97 -13.37 -1.50
CA SER A 138 11.05 -11.95 -1.85
C SER A 138 12.41 -11.55 -2.40
N ILE A 139 12.49 -10.42 -3.07
CA ILE A 139 13.78 -9.85 -3.52
C ILE A 139 14.67 -9.53 -2.31
N ASP A 140 14.11 -8.99 -1.23
CA ASP A 140 14.85 -8.71 0.01
C ASP A 140 15.39 -10.00 0.66
N GLY A 141 14.61 -11.07 0.68
CA GLY A 141 15.01 -12.38 1.18
C GLY A 141 16.17 -12.99 0.37
N LEU A 142 16.09 -12.92 -0.97
CA LEU A 142 17.19 -13.38 -1.85
C LEU A 142 18.50 -12.60 -1.63
N ARG A 143 18.41 -11.30 -1.37
CA ARG A 143 19.58 -10.46 -1.08
C ARG A 143 20.23 -10.85 0.25
N THR A 144 19.42 -11.08 1.27
CA THR A 144 19.89 -11.47 2.60
C THR A 144 20.57 -12.84 2.56
N SER A 145 19.99 -13.85 1.91
CA SER A 145 20.56 -15.18 1.79
C SER A 145 21.90 -15.18 1.03
N ARG A 146 22.01 -14.41 -0.06
CA ARG A 146 23.26 -14.23 -0.81
C ARG A 146 24.35 -13.56 0.03
N ALA A 147 24.00 -12.55 0.83
CA ALA A 147 24.93 -11.88 1.71
C ALA A 147 25.49 -12.83 2.79
N GLN A 148 24.62 -13.64 3.39
CA GLN A 148 25.00 -14.65 4.39
C GLN A 148 25.92 -15.72 3.79
N SER A 149 25.62 -16.24 2.60
CA SER A 149 26.45 -17.22 1.90
C SER A 149 27.86 -16.69 1.60
N ARG A 150 27.95 -15.43 1.16
CA ARG A 150 29.26 -14.75 0.92
C ARG A 150 30.05 -14.55 2.20
N ALA A 151 29.40 -14.17 3.29
CA ALA A 151 30.05 -14.01 4.60
C ALA A 151 30.59 -15.34 5.14
N ALA A 152 29.81 -16.41 5.03
CA ALA A 152 30.23 -17.76 5.41
C ALA A 152 31.44 -18.26 4.60
N GLY A 153 31.46 -18.02 3.27
CA GLY A 153 32.58 -18.34 2.40
C GLY A 153 33.87 -17.61 2.80
N ARG A 154 33.80 -16.29 3.08
CA ARG A 154 34.94 -15.49 3.56
C ARG A 154 35.43 -15.96 4.93
N ALA A 155 34.57 -16.37 5.83
CA ALA A 155 34.95 -16.86 7.14
C ALA A 155 35.70 -18.22 7.06
N ARG A 156 35.33 -19.09 6.10
CA ARG A 156 36.03 -20.35 5.85
C ARG A 156 37.43 -20.12 5.32
N LEU A 157 37.62 -19.22 4.34
CA LEU A 157 38.94 -18.89 3.77
C LEU A 157 39.90 -18.23 4.77
N ARG A 158 39.41 -17.61 5.84
CA ARG A 158 40.27 -17.02 6.90
C ARG A 158 40.73 -18.04 7.94
N ARG A 159 40.15 -19.24 7.95
CA ARG A 159 40.50 -20.33 8.89
C ARG A 159 41.38 -21.41 8.28
N SER A 160 41.54 -21.40 6.94
CA SER A 160 42.53 -22.21 6.20
C SER A 160 43.84 -21.48 6.05
#